data_0c2ecd1bc203c60871e8ff4a364a5b43
#
_entry.id   0c2ecd1bc203c60871e8ff4a364a5b43
#
_cell.length_a   1.000
_cell.length_b   1.000
_cell.length_c   1.000
_cell.angle_alpha   90.00
_cell.angle_beta   90.00
_cell.angle_gamma   90.00
#
_symmetry.space_group_name_H-M   'P 1'
#
loop_
_entity.id
_entity.type
_entity.pdbx_description
1 polymer ?
#
loop_
_entity_poly.entity_id
_entity_poly.type
_entity_poly.pdbx_seq_one_letter_code
_entity_poly.pdbx_strand_id
1 'polypeptide(L)'
;GHDPFAVKKNTPDRKNENRGFFRLFGIVVVIILVVFCIFCGIFYNHMISSLQNVQDKLTQYQTRYGDISASKEISADASSSDSTVQKADSEESDSAGIRRVYLTFDDGPSTMTDRILDVLDRYGVKATFFVVGRTDMEYQRIYRRIVQDGHTLGMHSYSHNYSQIYDSLDSFQADMHKLQDFLFEQTGVWTTYYRFPGGSSNTVGKA
;
A
#
# COMPACT_ATOMS: atom_id res chain seq x y z
N GLY A 1 -71.11 24.98 -60.45
CA GLY A 1 -70.64 25.83 -59.36
C GLY A 1 -69.27 25.34 -58.93
N HIS A 2 -68.20 26.06 -59.28
CA HIS A 2 -66.84 25.86 -58.79
C HIS A 2 -66.76 26.63 -57.50
N ASP A 3 -66.36 25.92 -56.39
CA ASP A 3 -66.09 26.52 -55.13
C ASP A 3 -64.61 27.01 -55.08
N PRO A 4 -64.38 28.34 -55.03
CA PRO A 4 -62.98 28.95 -55.13
C PRO A 4 -62.26 28.88 -53.82
N PHE A 5 -62.74 28.28 -52.74
CA PHE A 5 -62.09 28.28 -51.42
C PHE A 5 -61.61 26.90 -50.90
N ALA A 6 -61.37 25.95 -51.81
CA ALA A 6 -60.79 24.68 -51.39
C ALA A 6 -59.31 24.85 -50.98
N VAL A 7 -59.05 25.14 -49.71
CA VAL A 7 -57.72 25.13 -49.11
C VAL A 7 -57.20 23.69 -49.05
N LYS A 8 -56.17 23.39 -49.90
CA LYS A 8 -55.42 22.14 -49.79
C LYS A 8 -54.72 22.12 -48.46
N LYS A 9 -55.24 21.33 -47.50
CA LYS A 9 -54.47 20.99 -46.28
C LYS A 9 -53.23 20.16 -46.68
N ASN A 10 -52.06 20.77 -46.73
CA ASN A 10 -50.79 20.01 -46.73
C ASN A 10 -50.64 19.31 -45.39
N THR A 11 -51.00 18.07 -45.31
CA THR A 11 -50.66 17.21 -44.19
C THR A 11 -49.18 16.81 -44.34
N PRO A 12 -48.31 17.13 -43.39
CA PRO A 12 -46.92 16.73 -43.47
C PRO A 12 -46.84 15.19 -43.50
N ASP A 13 -45.98 14.68 -44.38
CA ASP A 13 -45.79 13.23 -44.58
C ASP A 13 -45.05 12.64 -43.36
N ARG A 14 -45.82 12.11 -42.39
CA ARG A 14 -45.32 11.47 -41.15
C ARG A 14 -44.30 10.35 -41.40
N LYS A 15 -44.25 9.78 -42.60
CA LYS A 15 -43.29 8.74 -42.96
C LYS A 15 -41.86 9.28 -43.12
N ASN A 16 -41.70 10.53 -43.48
CA ASN A 16 -40.39 11.13 -43.72
C ASN A 16 -39.71 11.63 -42.43
N GLU A 17 -40.50 12.09 -41.45
CA GLU A 17 -40.01 12.50 -40.13
C GLU A 17 -39.47 11.30 -39.32
N ASN A 18 -40.14 10.16 -39.36
CA ASN A 18 -39.70 8.97 -38.66
C ASN A 18 -38.36 8.42 -39.20
N ARG A 19 -38.10 8.53 -40.51
CA ARG A 19 -36.86 8.10 -41.12
C ARG A 19 -35.64 8.94 -40.65
N GLY A 20 -35.83 10.24 -40.46
CA GLY A 20 -34.80 11.15 -39.94
C GLY A 20 -34.47 10.82 -38.48
N PHE A 21 -35.49 10.60 -37.66
CA PHE A 21 -35.37 10.25 -36.25
C PHE A 21 -34.59 8.93 -36.05
N PHE A 22 -34.93 7.86 -36.78
CA PHE A 22 -34.24 6.58 -36.69
C PHE A 22 -32.77 6.65 -37.15
N ARG A 23 -32.45 7.48 -38.15
CA ARG A 23 -31.06 7.71 -38.58
C ARG A 23 -30.27 8.43 -37.51
N LEU A 24 -30.81 9.51 -36.94
CA LEU A 24 -30.16 10.28 -35.88
C LEU A 24 -29.97 9.40 -34.62
N PHE A 25 -30.96 8.64 -34.22
CA PHE A 25 -30.89 7.70 -33.10
C PHE A 25 -29.81 6.64 -33.33
N GLY A 26 -29.71 6.06 -34.52
CA GLY A 26 -28.65 5.11 -34.87
C GLY A 26 -27.24 5.72 -34.76
N ILE A 27 -27.05 6.97 -35.23
CA ILE A 27 -25.77 7.69 -35.12
C ILE A 27 -25.39 7.92 -33.65
N VAL A 28 -26.33 8.35 -32.81
CA VAL A 28 -26.12 8.58 -31.38
C VAL A 28 -25.72 7.29 -30.68
N VAL A 29 -26.37 6.17 -30.96
CA VAL A 29 -26.04 4.86 -30.39
C VAL A 29 -24.62 4.44 -30.80
N VAL A 30 -24.25 4.61 -32.06
CA VAL A 30 -22.89 4.29 -32.52
C VAL A 30 -21.82 5.16 -31.80
N ILE A 31 -22.07 6.46 -31.64
CA ILE A 31 -21.17 7.35 -30.92
C ILE A 31 -21.00 6.90 -29.46
N ILE A 32 -22.10 6.56 -28.78
CA ILE A 32 -22.05 6.05 -27.38
C ILE A 32 -21.20 4.76 -27.30
N LEU A 33 -21.41 3.85 -28.23
CA LEU A 33 -20.64 2.59 -28.26
C LEU A 33 -19.14 2.84 -28.50
N VAL A 34 -18.80 3.74 -29.41
CA VAL A 34 -17.39 4.11 -29.69
C VAL A 34 -16.75 4.74 -28.44
N VAL A 35 -17.42 5.70 -27.79
CA VAL A 35 -16.93 6.33 -26.56
C VAL A 35 -16.76 5.29 -25.45
N PHE A 36 -17.71 4.37 -25.31
CA PHE A 36 -17.63 3.27 -24.34
C PHE A 36 -16.43 2.34 -24.62
N CYS A 37 -16.21 1.97 -25.88
CA CYS A 37 -15.03 1.16 -26.26
C CYS A 37 -13.70 1.87 -25.96
N ILE A 38 -13.61 3.17 -26.23
CA ILE A 38 -12.42 3.96 -25.90
C ILE A 38 -12.20 3.98 -24.38
N PHE A 39 -13.25 4.20 -23.60
CA PHE A 39 -13.18 4.21 -22.15
C PHE A 39 -12.75 2.84 -21.60
N CYS A 40 -13.32 1.75 -22.11
CA CYS A 40 -12.91 0.40 -21.74
C CYS A 40 -11.45 0.11 -22.12
N GLY A 41 -10.98 0.59 -23.26
CA GLY A 41 -9.57 0.46 -23.68
C GLY A 41 -8.60 1.20 -22.75
N ILE A 42 -8.93 2.43 -22.35
CA ILE A 42 -8.15 3.22 -21.40
C ILE A 42 -8.12 2.53 -20.03
N PHE A 43 -9.27 2.08 -19.54
CA PHE A 43 -9.38 1.37 -18.27
C PHE A 43 -8.58 0.06 -18.28
N TYR A 44 -8.68 -0.72 -19.37
CA TYR A 44 -7.93 -1.96 -19.54
C TYR A 44 -6.41 -1.72 -19.54
N ASN A 45 -5.92 -0.70 -20.27
CA ASN A 45 -4.50 -0.33 -20.27
C ASN A 45 -4.02 0.11 -18.90
N HIS A 46 -4.84 0.87 -18.16
CA HIS A 46 -4.50 1.28 -16.79
C HIS A 46 -4.39 0.08 -15.85
N MET A 47 -5.31 -0.88 -15.96
CA MET A 47 -5.30 -2.11 -15.16
C MET A 47 -4.07 -2.97 -15.48
N ILE A 48 -3.72 -3.15 -16.77
CA ILE A 48 -2.53 -3.89 -17.18
C ILE A 48 -1.25 -3.23 -16.65
N SER A 49 -1.13 -1.92 -16.76
CA SER A 49 0.02 -1.18 -16.23
C SER A 49 0.18 -1.34 -14.71
N SER A 50 -0.94 -1.35 -13.98
CA SER A 50 -0.93 -1.60 -12.53
C SER A 50 -0.49 -3.03 -12.20
N LEU A 51 -0.96 -4.03 -12.94
CA LEU A 51 -0.54 -5.43 -12.77
C LEU A 51 0.95 -5.64 -13.07
N GLN A 52 1.46 -5.02 -14.13
CA GLN A 52 2.89 -5.07 -14.47
C GLN A 52 3.76 -4.47 -13.36
N ASN A 53 3.35 -3.33 -12.78
CA ASN A 53 4.06 -2.72 -11.68
C ASN A 53 4.11 -3.64 -10.43
N VAL A 54 3.02 -4.36 -10.13
CA VAL A 54 2.99 -5.36 -9.05
C VAL A 54 3.90 -6.55 -9.38
N GLN A 55 3.87 -7.04 -10.63
CA GLN A 55 4.72 -8.14 -11.09
C GLN A 55 6.21 -7.79 -11.00
N ASP A 56 6.59 -6.58 -11.43
CA ASP A 56 7.98 -6.10 -11.35
C ASP A 56 8.45 -6.00 -9.90
N LYS A 57 7.58 -5.50 -9.00
CA LYS A 57 7.88 -5.47 -7.57
C LYS A 57 8.06 -6.88 -6.99
N LEU A 58 7.18 -7.82 -7.32
CA LEU A 58 7.29 -9.22 -6.87
C LEU A 58 8.59 -9.87 -7.38
N THR A 59 8.96 -9.64 -8.63
CA THR A 59 10.22 -10.15 -9.20
C THR A 59 11.44 -9.56 -8.48
N GLN A 60 11.41 -8.26 -8.19
CA GLN A 60 12.46 -7.61 -7.42
C GLN A 60 12.59 -8.20 -6.00
N TYR A 61 11.46 -8.54 -5.37
CA TYR A 61 11.46 -9.21 -4.06
C TYR A 61 12.00 -10.64 -4.16
N GLN A 62 11.60 -11.43 -5.15
CA GLN A 62 12.09 -12.78 -5.35
C GLN A 62 13.59 -12.81 -5.60
N THR A 63 14.13 -11.87 -6.38
CA THR A 63 15.59 -11.76 -6.61
C THR A 63 16.32 -11.40 -5.32
N ARG A 64 15.78 -10.50 -4.52
CA ARG A 64 16.41 -10.04 -3.26
C ARG A 64 16.36 -11.10 -2.15
N TYR A 65 15.28 -11.89 -2.07
CA TYR A 65 15.08 -12.90 -1.00
C TYR A 65 15.39 -14.33 -1.45
N GLY A 66 15.36 -14.62 -2.74
CA GLY A 66 15.79 -15.90 -3.28
C GLY A 66 17.28 -16.18 -3.00
N ASP A 67 18.13 -15.16 -3.09
CA ASP A 67 19.56 -15.25 -2.76
C ASP A 67 19.81 -15.50 -1.26
N ILE A 68 18.94 -15.01 -0.39
CA ILE A 68 19.05 -15.23 1.07
C ILE A 68 18.68 -16.66 1.44
N SER A 69 17.67 -17.24 0.77
CA SER A 69 17.28 -18.64 1.00
C SER A 69 18.34 -19.64 0.48
N ALA A 70 18.93 -19.35 -0.67
CA ALA A 70 20.00 -20.17 -1.24
C ALA A 70 21.28 -20.15 -0.40
N SER A 71 21.61 -19.02 0.23
CA SER A 71 22.77 -18.92 1.13
C SER A 71 22.56 -19.62 2.48
N LYS A 72 21.33 -19.88 2.89
CA LYS A 72 21.02 -20.59 4.14
C LYS A 72 21.04 -22.10 4.02
N GLU A 73 20.80 -22.66 2.82
CA GLU A 73 20.85 -24.10 2.60
C GLU A 73 22.27 -24.69 2.43
N ILE A 74 23.27 -23.85 2.14
CA ILE A 74 24.67 -24.29 1.97
C ILE A 74 25.40 -24.49 3.32
N SER A 75 24.81 -24.07 4.45
CA SER A 75 25.45 -24.15 5.78
C SER A 75 24.94 -25.28 6.67
N ALA A 76 24.14 -26.23 6.16
CA ALA A 76 23.48 -27.25 6.98
C ALA A 76 24.10 -28.65 6.90
N ASP A 77 25.34 -28.82 6.42
CA ASP A 77 26.01 -30.11 6.45
C ASP A 77 27.47 -30.00 6.88
N ALA A 78 27.70 -30.04 8.18
CA ALA A 78 28.93 -30.60 8.79
C ALA A 78 28.83 -30.66 10.34
N SER A 79 28.53 -31.86 10.86
CA SER A 79 29.15 -32.49 12.03
C SER A 79 29.14 -31.81 13.41
N SER A 80 28.32 -32.35 14.28
CA SER A 80 28.61 -32.88 15.66
C SER A 80 29.69 -32.17 16.51
N SER A 81 29.23 -31.79 17.65
CA SER A 81 29.79 -31.77 19.00
C SER A 81 30.22 -30.41 19.58
N ASP A 82 29.69 -30.27 20.73
CA ASP A 82 30.15 -29.56 21.94
C ASP A 82 29.49 -28.18 22.21
N SER A 83 28.86 -28.21 23.38
CA SER A 83 28.21 -27.14 24.08
C SER A 83 29.19 -26.00 24.48
N THR A 84 28.99 -24.83 23.92
CA THR A 84 29.21 -23.58 24.63
C THR A 84 28.34 -22.50 24.00
N VAL A 85 27.35 -22.02 24.74
CA VAL A 85 26.59 -20.81 24.39
C VAL A 85 27.56 -19.64 24.40
N GLN A 86 28.10 -19.31 23.23
CA GLN A 86 28.78 -18.04 23.02
C GLN A 86 27.73 -17.07 22.45
N LYS A 87 27.40 -16.12 23.31
CA LYS A 87 26.75 -14.85 23.02
C LYS A 87 27.45 -14.23 21.80
N ALA A 88 26.79 -14.27 20.65
CA ALA A 88 27.26 -13.59 19.47
C ALA A 88 26.91 -12.09 19.61
N ASP A 89 27.70 -11.38 20.39
CA ASP A 89 27.91 -9.94 20.20
C ASP A 89 28.76 -9.82 18.93
N SER A 90 28.13 -9.65 17.78
CA SER A 90 28.83 -9.14 16.61
C SER A 90 29.14 -7.67 16.86
N GLU A 91 30.21 -7.45 17.60
CA GLU A 91 30.89 -6.17 17.63
C GLU A 91 31.51 -5.97 16.24
N GLU A 92 30.78 -5.29 15.37
CA GLU A 92 31.37 -4.62 14.23
C GLU A 92 32.37 -3.62 14.82
N SER A 93 33.68 -3.90 14.70
CA SER A 93 34.73 -3.08 15.26
C SER A 93 34.68 -1.67 14.69
N ASP A 94 34.05 -0.78 15.42
CA ASP A 94 33.99 0.65 15.11
C ASP A 94 35.35 1.28 15.44
N SER A 95 36.23 1.30 14.44
CA SER A 95 37.56 1.87 14.52
C SER A 95 37.52 3.39 14.49
N ALA A 96 36.89 4.05 15.47
CA ALA A 96 37.09 5.49 15.74
C ALA A 96 36.23 6.09 16.85
N GLY A 97 35.87 5.44 17.92
CA GLY A 97 35.19 6.11 19.06
C GLY A 97 33.95 6.94 18.76
N ILE A 98 33.32 6.75 17.59
CA ILE A 98 32.10 7.44 17.13
C ILE A 98 30.92 6.81 17.85
N ARG A 99 30.25 7.59 18.69
CA ARG A 99 29.01 7.16 19.33
C ARG A 99 27.87 7.29 18.33
N ARG A 100 27.16 6.17 18.01
CA ARG A 100 25.96 6.17 17.16
C ARG A 100 24.70 6.22 18.03
N VAL A 101 23.74 7.05 17.64
CA VAL A 101 22.42 7.16 18.26
C VAL A 101 21.38 6.83 17.21
N TYR A 102 20.46 5.92 17.54
CA TYR A 102 19.34 5.56 16.68
C TYR A 102 18.07 6.20 17.23
N LEU A 103 17.46 7.09 16.44
CA LEU A 103 16.19 7.72 16.79
C LEU A 103 15.05 6.81 16.40
N THR A 104 14.10 6.58 17.30
CA THR A 104 12.89 5.82 17.04
C THR A 104 11.65 6.55 17.55
N PHE A 105 10.55 6.43 16.85
CA PHE A 105 9.25 7.02 17.20
C PHE A 105 8.19 5.94 17.14
N ASP A 106 7.46 5.76 18.23
CA ASP A 106 6.39 4.78 18.37
C ASP A 106 5.01 5.46 18.27
N ASP A 107 3.94 4.66 18.11
CA ASP A 107 2.52 5.07 18.15
C ASP A 107 2.05 6.02 17.04
N GLY A 108 2.92 6.39 16.12
CA GLY A 108 2.53 7.18 14.95
C GLY A 108 1.71 6.39 13.91
N PRO A 109 1.19 7.07 12.89
CA PRO A 109 1.24 8.50 12.66
C PRO A 109 0.26 9.29 13.53
N SER A 110 0.61 10.54 13.80
CA SER A 110 -0.19 11.51 14.53
C SER A 110 -0.12 12.88 13.84
N THR A 111 -0.88 13.85 14.32
CA THR A 111 -0.81 15.24 13.84
C THR A 111 0.57 15.88 14.01
N MET A 112 1.42 15.31 14.87
CA MET A 112 2.79 15.78 15.10
C MET A 112 3.82 15.13 14.16
N THR A 113 3.49 14.02 13.52
CA THR A 113 4.46 13.23 12.74
C THR A 113 5.04 14.03 11.57
N ASP A 114 4.24 14.82 10.85
CA ASP A 114 4.74 15.69 9.79
C ASP A 114 5.79 16.69 10.30
N ARG A 115 5.54 17.30 11.47
CA ARG A 115 6.48 18.25 12.07
C ARG A 115 7.78 17.58 12.50
N ILE A 116 7.72 16.34 12.96
CA ILE A 116 8.91 15.53 13.27
C ILE A 116 9.70 15.26 11.98
N LEU A 117 9.03 14.84 10.91
CA LEU A 117 9.65 14.63 9.60
C LEU A 117 10.31 15.89 9.05
N ASP A 118 9.66 17.06 9.18
CA ASP A 118 10.25 18.35 8.78
C ASP A 118 11.53 18.68 9.56
N VAL A 119 11.58 18.37 10.86
CA VAL A 119 12.76 18.57 11.68
C VAL A 119 13.87 17.62 11.26
N LEU A 120 13.56 16.33 11.09
CA LEU A 120 14.53 15.32 10.66
C LEU A 120 15.15 15.66 9.30
N ASP A 121 14.32 16.12 8.35
CA ASP A 121 14.76 16.55 7.03
C ASP A 121 15.71 17.77 7.14
N ARG A 122 15.35 18.78 7.93
CA ARG A 122 16.17 19.97 8.15
C ARG A 122 17.59 19.64 8.66
N TYR A 123 17.70 18.61 9.49
CA TYR A 123 18.99 18.20 10.05
C TYR A 123 19.65 17.05 9.29
N GLY A 124 19.05 16.56 8.21
CA GLY A 124 19.56 15.44 7.42
C GLY A 124 19.64 14.12 8.20
N VAL A 125 18.79 13.96 9.24
CA VAL A 125 18.80 12.80 10.14
C VAL A 125 17.73 11.81 9.73
N LYS A 126 18.07 10.52 9.74
CA LYS A 126 17.10 9.44 9.52
C LYS A 126 16.71 8.78 10.85
N ALA A 127 15.49 8.27 10.90
CA ALA A 127 14.90 7.64 12.07
C ALA A 127 14.09 6.39 11.68
N THR A 128 13.71 5.60 12.70
CA THR A 128 12.77 4.49 12.53
C THR A 128 11.43 4.87 13.17
N PHE A 129 10.34 4.69 12.42
CA PHE A 129 8.98 4.92 12.89
C PHE A 129 8.27 3.59 13.05
N PHE A 130 7.98 3.20 14.29
CA PHE A 130 7.14 2.04 14.61
C PHE A 130 5.69 2.50 14.69
N VAL A 131 4.94 2.24 13.63
CA VAL A 131 3.62 2.82 13.42
C VAL A 131 2.48 1.86 13.77
N VAL A 132 1.31 2.44 14.09
CA VAL A 132 0.05 1.72 14.30
C VAL A 132 -0.89 1.88 13.10
N GLY A 133 -1.93 1.05 13.00
CA GLY A 133 -2.92 1.15 11.93
C GLY A 133 -3.80 2.39 12.05
N ARG A 134 -3.73 3.30 11.08
CA ARG A 134 -4.60 4.48 10.94
C ARG A 134 -5.18 4.53 9.54
N THR A 135 -6.50 4.41 9.43
CA THR A 135 -7.19 4.33 8.13
C THR A 135 -7.61 5.68 7.56
N ASP A 136 -7.51 6.75 8.33
CA ASP A 136 -7.82 8.10 7.87
C ASP A 136 -6.86 8.53 6.76
N MET A 137 -7.38 9.16 5.71
CA MET A 137 -6.60 9.57 4.52
C MET A 137 -5.41 10.49 4.86
N GLU A 138 -5.57 11.33 5.89
CA GLU A 138 -4.51 12.20 6.38
C GLU A 138 -3.29 11.39 6.85
N TYR A 139 -3.51 10.32 7.60
CA TYR A 139 -2.44 9.47 8.12
C TYR A 139 -1.83 8.55 7.06
N GLN A 140 -2.64 8.09 6.09
CA GLN A 140 -2.14 7.29 4.97
C GLN A 140 -1.06 8.02 4.17
N ARG A 141 -1.19 9.32 3.99
CA ARG A 141 -0.17 10.16 3.36
C ARG A 141 1.14 10.16 4.15
N ILE A 142 1.07 10.13 5.47
CA ILE A 142 2.24 10.18 6.35
C ILE A 142 3.07 8.88 6.25
N TYR A 143 2.45 7.71 6.14
CA TYR A 143 3.19 6.46 5.90
C TYR A 143 4.03 6.54 4.62
N ARG A 144 3.45 7.05 3.53
CA ARG A 144 4.18 7.25 2.28
C ARG A 144 5.32 8.24 2.43
N ARG A 145 5.11 9.33 3.16
CA ARG A 145 6.13 10.34 3.43
C ARG A 145 7.31 9.78 4.23
N ILE A 146 7.06 9.00 5.27
CA ILE A 146 8.11 8.31 6.06
C ILE A 146 9.06 7.55 5.14
N VAL A 147 8.52 6.78 4.20
CA VAL A 147 9.31 5.99 3.25
C VAL A 147 10.01 6.87 2.21
N GLN A 148 9.31 7.85 1.64
CA GLN A 148 9.84 8.77 0.61
C GLN A 148 10.98 9.62 1.14
N ASP A 149 10.90 10.07 2.39
CA ASP A 149 11.96 10.83 3.06
C ASP A 149 13.14 9.94 3.50
N GLY A 150 13.09 8.62 3.23
CA GLY A 150 14.17 7.67 3.48
C GLY A 150 14.32 7.24 4.95
N HIS A 151 13.24 7.33 5.73
CA HIS A 151 13.18 6.77 7.08
C HIS A 151 12.82 5.30 7.05
N THR A 152 13.12 4.56 8.12
CA THR A 152 12.71 3.17 8.27
C THR A 152 11.28 3.10 8.79
N LEU A 153 10.45 2.32 8.09
CA LEU A 153 9.08 2.03 8.52
C LEU A 153 9.07 0.68 9.25
N GLY A 154 8.60 0.66 10.49
CA GLY A 154 8.43 -0.52 11.33
C GLY A 154 6.98 -0.63 11.82
N MET A 155 6.63 -1.76 12.38
CA MET A 155 5.30 -2.10 12.88
C MET A 155 5.24 -2.01 14.40
N HIS A 156 4.11 -1.46 14.94
CA HIS A 156 3.86 -1.38 16.38
C HIS A 156 2.50 -1.96 16.80
N SER A 157 1.82 -2.73 16.01
CA SER A 157 0.47 -3.25 16.10
C SER A 157 -0.53 -2.48 15.23
N TYR A 158 -1.49 -3.19 14.66
CA TYR A 158 -2.58 -2.54 13.91
C TYR A 158 -3.58 -1.86 14.84
N SER A 159 -4.04 -2.57 15.87
CA SER A 159 -5.10 -2.12 16.78
C SER A 159 -4.58 -1.31 17.97
N HIS A 160 -3.33 -1.54 18.38
CA HIS A 160 -2.73 -1.04 19.62
C HIS A 160 -3.59 -1.36 20.87
N ASN A 161 -4.36 -2.43 20.81
CA ASN A 161 -5.22 -2.90 21.92
C ASN A 161 -4.56 -4.08 22.61
N TYR A 162 -3.94 -3.85 23.76
CA TYR A 162 -3.16 -4.84 24.50
C TYR A 162 -3.95 -6.10 24.87
N SER A 163 -5.20 -5.95 25.30
CA SER A 163 -6.04 -7.10 25.66
C SER A 163 -6.38 -7.98 24.46
N GLN A 164 -6.40 -7.42 23.25
CA GLN A 164 -6.64 -8.14 22.02
C GLN A 164 -5.36 -8.78 21.47
N ILE A 165 -4.27 -8.01 21.35
CA ILE A 165 -3.03 -8.50 20.73
C ILE A 165 -2.29 -9.51 21.58
N TYR A 166 -2.47 -9.49 22.90
CA TYR A 166 -1.83 -10.41 23.84
C TYR A 166 -2.78 -11.48 24.39
N ASP A 167 -3.98 -11.63 23.82
CA ASP A 167 -4.93 -12.68 24.18
C ASP A 167 -4.43 -14.07 23.79
N SER A 168 -3.88 -14.19 22.59
CA SER A 168 -3.33 -15.44 22.06
C SER A 168 -2.27 -15.17 20.99
N LEU A 169 -1.48 -16.19 20.66
CA LEU A 169 -0.52 -16.12 19.55
C LEU A 169 -1.23 -15.84 18.21
N ASP A 170 -2.38 -16.44 17.98
CA ASP A 170 -3.16 -16.24 16.76
C ASP A 170 -3.66 -14.80 16.66
N SER A 171 -4.13 -14.21 17.75
CA SER A 171 -4.56 -12.81 17.82
C SER A 171 -3.40 -11.85 17.53
N PHE A 172 -2.23 -12.14 18.10
CA PHE A 172 -1.01 -11.37 17.83
C PHE A 172 -0.61 -11.44 16.34
N GLN A 173 -0.56 -12.63 15.77
CA GLN A 173 -0.19 -12.84 14.38
C GLN A 173 -1.19 -12.16 13.44
N ALA A 174 -2.48 -12.27 13.72
CA ALA A 174 -3.52 -11.62 12.92
C ALA A 174 -3.39 -10.09 12.93
N ASP A 175 -3.14 -9.48 14.09
CA ASP A 175 -2.93 -8.03 14.23
C ASP A 175 -1.66 -7.57 13.49
N MET A 176 -0.56 -8.32 13.64
CA MET A 176 0.72 -8.05 12.97
C MET A 176 0.59 -8.14 11.44
N HIS A 177 0.03 -9.23 10.93
CA HIS A 177 -0.13 -9.41 9.48
C HIS A 177 -1.06 -8.34 8.90
N LYS A 178 -2.15 -8.01 9.61
CA LYS A 178 -3.05 -6.94 9.20
C LYS A 178 -2.35 -5.61 9.04
N LEU A 179 -1.43 -5.27 9.96
CA LEU A 179 -0.64 -4.04 9.83
C LEU A 179 0.36 -4.14 8.67
N GLN A 180 1.02 -5.27 8.52
CA GLN A 180 2.00 -5.49 7.46
C GLN A 180 1.37 -5.33 6.07
N ASP A 181 0.23 -5.98 5.83
CA ASP A 181 -0.53 -5.88 4.58
C ASP A 181 -0.99 -4.43 4.34
N PHE A 182 -1.55 -3.81 5.37
CA PHE A 182 -2.00 -2.40 5.30
C PHE A 182 -0.85 -1.45 4.93
N LEU A 183 0.31 -1.57 5.57
CA LEU A 183 1.46 -0.72 5.27
C LEU A 183 2.00 -0.98 3.86
N PHE A 184 2.00 -2.23 3.42
CA PHE A 184 2.38 -2.58 2.06
C PHE A 184 1.44 -1.95 1.03
N GLU A 185 0.13 -2.01 1.24
CA GLU A 185 -0.86 -1.36 0.37
C GLU A 185 -0.65 0.16 0.29
N GLN A 186 -0.30 0.81 1.41
CA GLN A 186 -0.10 2.25 1.47
C GLN A 186 1.22 2.73 0.85
N THR A 187 2.29 1.95 0.99
CA THR A 187 3.67 2.41 0.73
C THR A 187 4.41 1.60 -0.33
N GLY A 188 3.96 0.37 -0.61
CA GLY A 188 4.67 -0.60 -1.42
C GLY A 188 5.90 -1.20 -0.72
N VAL A 189 6.10 -0.94 0.58
CA VAL A 189 7.22 -1.46 1.37
C VAL A 189 6.73 -2.58 2.27
N TRP A 190 7.36 -3.76 2.14
CA TRP A 190 7.13 -4.88 3.02
C TRP A 190 8.04 -4.76 4.24
N THR A 191 7.54 -4.22 5.35
CA THR A 191 8.33 -4.06 6.57
C THR A 191 8.42 -5.37 7.34
N THR A 192 9.61 -5.65 7.91
CA THR A 192 9.90 -6.82 8.76
C THR A 192 10.29 -6.44 10.18
N TYR A 193 10.40 -5.14 10.46
CA TYR A 193 10.72 -4.64 11.79
C TYR A 193 9.45 -4.53 12.63
N TYR A 194 9.47 -5.12 13.81
CA TYR A 194 8.35 -5.05 14.76
C TYR A 194 8.84 -4.65 16.14
N ARG A 195 8.11 -3.75 16.80
CA ARG A 195 8.30 -3.40 18.21
C ARG A 195 7.01 -3.73 18.96
N PHE A 196 7.14 -4.48 20.05
CA PHE A 196 6.00 -4.90 20.86
C PHE A 196 5.42 -3.72 21.65
N PRO A 197 4.11 -3.44 21.55
CA PRO A 197 3.44 -2.45 22.39
C PRO A 197 3.66 -2.71 23.88
N GLY A 198 4.04 -1.65 24.62
CA GLY A 198 4.37 -1.74 26.04
C GLY A 198 5.73 -2.37 26.35
N GLY A 199 6.40 -2.98 25.40
CA GLY A 199 7.76 -3.53 25.55
C GLY A 199 7.93 -4.36 26.84
N SER A 200 9.04 -4.14 27.56
CA SER A 200 9.32 -4.84 28.83
C SER A 200 8.40 -4.44 29.99
N SER A 201 7.69 -3.33 29.86
CA SER A 201 6.69 -2.87 30.85
C SER A 201 5.33 -3.55 30.70
N ASN A 202 5.12 -4.28 29.60
CA ASN A 202 3.87 -5.01 29.39
C ASN A 202 3.72 -6.15 30.40
N THR A 203 2.61 -6.15 31.13
CA THR A 203 2.27 -7.22 32.10
C THR A 203 1.25 -8.22 31.53
N VAL A 204 0.60 -7.89 30.41
CA VAL A 204 -0.34 -8.75 29.69
C VAL A 204 0.50 -9.65 28.76
N GLY A 205 0.43 -10.95 28.87
CA GLY A 205 1.26 -11.86 28.06
C GLY A 205 2.57 -12.31 28.71
N LYS A 206 2.76 -12.06 29.98
CA LYS A 206 3.80 -12.67 30.83
C LYS A 206 3.33 -13.95 31.51
N ALA A 207 2.40 -14.66 30.90
CA ALA A 207 1.93 -15.94 31.42
C ALA A 207 2.84 -17.09 30.97
#